data_4ac37d5e24f8227cab9155da7b48c376
#
_entry.id   4ac37d5e24f8227cab9155da7b48c376
#
_cell.length_a   1.000
_cell.length_b   1.000
_cell.length_c   1.000
_cell.angle_alpha   90.00
_cell.angle_beta   90.00
_cell.angle_gamma   90.00
#
_symmetry.space_group_name_H-M   'P 1'
#
loop_
_entity.id
_entity.type
_entity.pdbx_description
1 polymer ?
#
loop_
_entity_poly.entity_id
_entity_poly.type
_entity_poly.pdbx_seq_one_letter_code
_entity_poly.pdbx_strand_id
1 'polypeptide(L)'
;MVVKRFSIYGRVQGVAFRFFTLKEAEKLGVKGYVRNCNDGSVEVIAMADELAMAQLEQWLHQGSPSAKVERVIVSDYNGRETFERFEIRD
;
A
#
# COMPACT_ATOMS: atom_id res chain seq x y z
N MET A 1 -1.59 -14.11 10.31
CA MET A 1 -1.39 -12.97 9.40
C MET A 1 -2.61 -12.73 8.56
N VAL A 2 -2.85 -11.48 8.23
CA VAL A 2 -3.93 -11.11 7.33
C VAL A 2 -3.34 -10.55 6.04
N VAL A 3 -4.10 -10.65 4.93
CA VAL A 3 -3.70 -10.08 3.65
C VAL A 3 -4.84 -9.18 3.19
N LYS A 4 -4.50 -7.93 2.89
CA LYS A 4 -5.49 -6.95 2.46
C LYS A 4 -5.04 -6.22 1.20
N ARG A 5 -6.03 -5.73 0.47
CA ARG A 5 -5.84 -4.91 -0.70
C ARG A 5 -6.32 -3.51 -0.40
N PHE A 6 -5.48 -2.52 -0.70
CA PHE A 6 -5.83 -1.12 -0.57
C PHE A 6 -5.80 -0.48 -1.95
N SER A 7 -6.84 0.29 -2.26
CA SER A 7 -6.88 1.12 -3.45
C SER A 7 -6.89 2.57 -3.00
N ILE A 8 -5.86 3.32 -3.40
CA ILE A 8 -5.65 4.67 -2.93
C ILE A 8 -5.89 5.64 -4.08
N TYR A 9 -6.76 6.62 -3.86
CA TYR A 9 -7.19 7.59 -4.86
C TYR A 9 -6.80 9.00 -4.45
N GLY A 10 -6.61 9.85 -5.44
CA GLY A 10 -6.23 11.24 -5.25
C GLY A 10 -4.97 11.54 -6.04
N ARG A 11 -4.20 12.51 -5.57
CA ARG A 11 -2.91 12.82 -6.17
C ARG A 11 -1.85 11.91 -5.55
N VAL A 12 -1.72 10.71 -6.13
CA VAL A 12 -0.90 9.64 -5.56
C VAL A 12 0.13 9.09 -6.54
N GLN A 13 0.05 9.42 -7.83
CA GLN A 13 1.08 9.05 -8.80
C GLN A 13 1.96 10.26 -9.11
N GLY A 14 3.24 10.01 -9.37
CA GLY A 14 4.19 11.08 -9.66
C GLY A 14 4.62 11.88 -8.44
N VAL A 15 4.35 11.38 -7.23
CA VAL A 15 4.66 12.07 -5.96
C VAL A 15 5.47 11.16 -5.04
N ALA A 16 6.20 10.20 -5.61
CA ALA A 16 7.02 9.22 -4.88
C ALA A 16 6.21 8.37 -3.89
N PHE A 17 4.92 8.18 -4.13
CA PHE A 17 4.05 7.44 -3.23
C PHE A 17 4.54 6.00 -3.04
N ARG A 18 4.89 5.32 -4.14
CA ARG A 18 5.35 3.93 -4.08
C ARG A 18 6.63 3.79 -3.25
N PHE A 19 7.57 4.72 -3.41
CA PHE A 19 8.83 4.70 -2.66
C PHE A 19 8.57 4.84 -1.16
N PHE A 20 7.77 5.81 -0.76
CA PHE A 20 7.48 6.02 0.66
C PHE A 20 6.63 4.89 1.25
N THR A 21 5.75 4.28 0.45
CA THR A 21 5.00 3.10 0.89
C THR A 21 5.96 1.93 1.16
N LEU A 22 6.94 1.71 0.28
CA LEU A 22 7.95 0.69 0.49
C LEU A 22 8.69 0.92 1.81
N LYS A 23 9.12 2.15 2.07
CA LYS A 23 9.86 2.48 3.29
C LYS A 23 9.01 2.21 4.54
N GLU A 24 7.75 2.61 4.51
CA GLU A 24 6.85 2.38 5.64
C GLU A 24 6.59 0.90 5.84
N ALA A 25 6.34 0.17 4.75
CA ALA A 25 6.10 -1.27 4.82
C ALA A 25 7.31 -2.01 5.39
N GLU A 26 8.51 -1.66 4.96
CA GLU A 26 9.73 -2.27 5.50
C GLU A 26 9.89 -2.00 6.98
N LYS A 27 9.62 -0.77 7.40
CA LYS A 27 9.68 -0.38 8.81
C LYS A 27 8.72 -1.19 9.66
N LEU A 28 7.53 -1.50 9.15
CA LEU A 28 6.49 -2.22 9.88
C LEU A 28 6.59 -3.74 9.71
N GLY A 29 7.50 -4.23 8.87
CA GLY A 29 7.60 -5.66 8.59
C GLY A 29 6.48 -6.19 7.71
N VAL A 30 5.87 -5.34 6.90
CA VAL A 30 4.80 -5.72 5.98
C VAL A 30 5.40 -6.28 4.70
N LYS A 31 4.81 -7.34 4.17
CA LYS A 31 5.18 -7.94 2.89
C LYS A 31 4.08 -7.69 1.87
N GLY A 32 4.43 -7.70 0.59
CA GLY A 32 3.46 -7.47 -0.47
C GLY A 32 4.02 -6.60 -1.58
N TYR A 33 3.19 -5.73 -2.15
CA TYR A 33 3.67 -4.83 -3.20
C TYR A 33 2.81 -3.58 -3.29
N VAL A 34 3.36 -2.59 -3.98
CA VAL A 34 2.67 -1.34 -4.34
C VAL A 34 2.89 -1.08 -5.82
N ARG A 35 1.83 -0.71 -6.53
CA ARG A 35 1.92 -0.40 -7.96
C ARG A 35 0.96 0.71 -8.35
N ASN A 36 1.31 1.42 -9.41
CA ASN A 36 0.40 2.38 -10.02
C ASN A 36 -0.60 1.63 -10.90
N CYS A 37 -1.85 2.09 -10.89
CA CYS A 37 -2.90 1.53 -11.74
C CYS A 37 -3.20 2.49 -12.89
N ASN A 38 -3.83 1.96 -13.95
CA ASN A 38 -4.12 2.76 -15.15
C ASN A 38 -5.12 3.88 -14.90
N ASP A 39 -5.97 3.75 -13.89
CA ASP A 39 -6.97 4.77 -13.57
C ASP A 39 -6.44 5.91 -12.71
N GLY A 40 -5.12 5.94 -12.46
CA GLY A 40 -4.49 6.97 -11.63
C GLY A 40 -4.39 6.61 -10.16
N SER A 41 -4.99 5.52 -9.74
CA SER A 41 -4.90 5.06 -8.35
C SER A 41 -3.59 4.30 -8.10
N VAL A 42 -3.32 4.03 -6.83
CA VAL A 42 -2.23 3.16 -6.38
C VAL A 42 -2.85 1.96 -5.68
N GLU A 43 -2.38 0.77 -6.02
CA GLU A 43 -2.79 -0.45 -5.35
C GLU A 43 -1.69 -0.93 -4.43
N VAL A 44 -2.07 -1.30 -3.20
CA VAL A 44 -1.16 -1.92 -2.24
C VAL A 44 -1.76 -3.27 -1.84
N ILE A 45 -0.96 -4.34 -1.98
CA ILE A 45 -1.28 -5.63 -1.38
C ILE A 45 -0.35 -5.78 -0.20
N ALA A 46 -0.91 -6.05 0.98
CA ALA A 46 -0.15 -6.09 2.21
C ALA A 46 -0.46 -7.35 3.00
N MET A 47 0.58 -8.03 3.45
CA MET A 47 0.50 -9.20 4.31
C MET A 47 1.25 -8.89 5.60
N ALA A 48 0.55 -8.94 6.73
CA ALA A 48 1.12 -8.57 8.02
C ALA A 48 0.22 -9.04 9.15
N ASP A 49 0.73 -8.93 10.39
CA ASP A 49 -0.15 -9.09 11.54
C ASP A 49 -1.12 -7.91 11.63
N GLU A 50 -2.11 -8.03 12.50
CA GLU A 50 -3.18 -7.04 12.57
C GLU A 50 -2.69 -5.65 12.99
N LEU A 51 -1.72 -5.58 13.92
CA LEU A 51 -1.21 -4.29 14.38
C LEU A 51 -0.44 -3.58 13.27
N ALA A 52 0.46 -4.28 12.62
CA ALA A 52 1.23 -3.70 11.51
C ALA A 52 0.30 -3.28 10.37
N MET A 53 -0.73 -4.08 10.09
CA MET A 53 -1.69 -3.76 9.05
C MET A 53 -2.45 -2.47 9.37
N ALA A 54 -2.89 -2.31 10.62
CA ALA A 54 -3.58 -1.09 11.04
C ALA A 54 -2.68 0.14 10.93
N GLN A 55 -1.41 0.00 11.29
CA GLN A 55 -0.45 1.10 11.19
C GLN A 55 -0.17 1.47 9.73
N LEU A 56 -0.06 0.50 8.85
CA LEU A 56 0.12 0.76 7.42
C LEU A 56 -1.11 1.47 6.85
N GLU A 57 -2.31 0.99 7.16
CA GLU A 57 -3.54 1.61 6.68
C GLU A 57 -3.63 3.07 7.12
N GLN A 58 -3.30 3.36 8.37
CA GLN A 58 -3.30 4.72 8.87
C GLN A 58 -2.32 5.59 8.10
N TRP A 59 -1.12 5.08 7.82
CA TRP A 59 -0.13 5.81 7.05
C TRP A 59 -0.59 6.05 5.61
N LEU A 60 -1.28 5.08 5.00
CA LEU A 60 -1.75 5.22 3.61
C LEU A 60 -2.72 6.39 3.43
N HIS A 61 -3.47 6.75 4.47
CA HIS A 61 -4.33 7.94 4.42
C HIS A 61 -3.53 9.23 4.35
N GLN A 62 -2.31 9.23 4.84
CA GLN A 62 -1.41 10.37 4.77
C GLN A 62 -0.60 10.35 3.46
N GLY A 63 0.05 9.23 3.17
CA GLY A 63 0.86 9.04 1.98
C GLY A 63 2.19 9.76 2.03
N SER A 64 2.79 9.92 0.84
CA SER A 64 4.07 10.63 0.69
C SER A 64 3.89 12.13 0.94
N PRO A 65 5.00 12.87 1.20
CA PRO A 65 4.89 14.29 1.54
C PRO A 65 4.15 15.15 0.50
N SER A 66 4.26 14.80 -0.78
CA SER A 66 3.61 15.58 -1.85
C SER A 66 2.29 14.97 -2.29
N ALA A 67 1.86 13.88 -1.67
CA ALA A 67 0.61 13.23 -2.02
C ALA A 67 -0.58 13.97 -1.42
N LYS A 68 -1.72 13.81 -2.10
CA LYS A 68 -3.01 14.23 -1.55
C LYS A 68 -3.95 13.04 -1.68
N VAL A 69 -4.10 12.31 -0.58
CA VAL A 69 -4.95 11.13 -0.55
C VAL A 69 -6.38 11.58 -0.31
N GLU A 70 -7.27 11.23 -1.24
CA GLU A 70 -8.68 11.58 -1.16
C GLU A 70 -9.51 10.44 -0.63
N ARG A 71 -9.11 9.20 -0.93
CA ARG A 71 -9.89 8.03 -0.53
C ARG A 71 -8.99 6.80 -0.48
N VAL A 72 -9.22 5.97 0.52
CA VAL A 72 -8.59 4.64 0.63
C VAL A 72 -9.71 3.62 0.73
N ILE A 73 -9.74 2.67 -0.19
CA ILE A 73 -10.70 1.56 -0.17
C ILE A 73 -9.95 0.30 0.22
N VAL A 74 -10.45 -0.37 1.24
CA VAL A 74 -9.85 -1.60 1.76
C VAL A 74 -10.74 -2.77 1.38
N SER A 75 -10.14 -3.85 0.91
CA SER A 75 -10.84 -5.09 0.61
C SER A 75 -9.94 -6.27 0.93
N ASP A 76 -10.54 -7.47 0.97
CA ASP A 76 -9.77 -8.67 1.15
C ASP A 76 -9.00 -8.99 -0.13
N TYR A 77 -7.82 -9.56 0.03
CA TYR A 77 -7.02 -10.02 -1.09
C TYR A 77 -7.45 -11.44 -1.45
N ASN A 78 -7.96 -11.62 -2.66
CA ASN A 78 -8.44 -12.91 -3.14
C ASN A 78 -7.42 -13.62 -4.04
N GLY A 79 -6.23 -13.08 -4.19
CA GLY A 79 -5.18 -13.69 -4.98
C GLY A 79 -4.51 -14.85 -4.25
N ARG A 80 -3.66 -15.57 -4.98
CA ARG A 80 -2.94 -16.74 -4.45
C ARG A 80 -1.45 -16.50 -4.31
N GLU A 81 -0.99 -15.31 -4.61
CA GLU A 81 0.42 -14.99 -4.52
C GLU A 81 0.86 -14.94 -3.07
N THR A 82 2.05 -15.45 -2.79
CA THR A 82 2.69 -15.34 -1.49
C THR A 82 3.84 -14.35 -1.59
N PHE A 83 4.18 -13.72 -0.46
CA PHE A 83 5.13 -12.63 -0.44
C PHE A 83 6.24 -12.90 0.56
N GLU A 84 7.49 -12.67 0.15
CA GLU A 84 8.64 -12.81 1.03
C GLU A 84 9.20 -11.47 1.46
N ARG A 85 8.83 -10.40 0.75
CA ARG A 85 9.26 -9.03 1.05
C ARG A 85 8.25 -8.06 0.46
N PHE A 86 8.45 -6.78 0.73
CA PHE A 86 7.65 -5.73 0.08
C PHE A 86 8.42 -5.19 -1.12
N GLU A 87 7.72 -4.96 -2.22
CA GLU A 87 8.36 -4.49 -3.44
C GLU A 87 7.50 -3.50 -4.20
N ILE A 88 8.17 -2.68 -5.01
CA ILE A 88 7.51 -1.78 -5.94
C ILE A 88 7.32 -2.50 -7.26
N ARG A 89 6.13 -2.42 -7.82
CA ARG A 89 5.81 -3.00 -9.13
C ARG A 89 5.33 -1.91 -10.09
N ASP A 90 5.49 -2.22 -11.35
CA ASP A 90 4.98 -1.37 -12.43
C ASP A 90 3.53 -1.68 -12.77
#